data_cdd6b476b4eb08786113445c03e48f0c
#
_entry.id   cdd6b476b4eb08786113445c03e48f0c
#
_cell.length_a   1.000
_cell.length_b   1.000
_cell.length_c   1.000
_cell.angle_alpha   90.00
_cell.angle_beta   90.00
_cell.angle_gamma   90.00
#
_symmetry.space_group_name_H-M   'P 1'
#
loop_
_entity.id
_entity.type
_entity.pdbx_description
1 polymer ?
#
loop_
_entity_poly.entity_id
_entity_poly.type
_entity_poly.pdbx_seq_one_letter_code
_entity_poly.pdbx_strand_id
1 'polypeptide(L)'
;QGGQVLDSNGNTFWKRQAPILFPIVGQLKNSKKEIEGKKYEMSQHGFARDMKFEEISKTENEHHYMLKYNEETLKKYPYKFELHVIYEIEKDTLIVTYKVKNVDEKSIYFGLGGHPAFNCDYSNGEYEIAFSENEDEIEFLKLKDGLIDTEIADNILEDNKIYLKENTFDNDAVIMKNIKSNKVVLQNHKTNKKILEFDFTGFPYLALWSKKGAPFVCIEPWQNTADRIDSTQIYKDKENIIKLEKNKEFECKYSIKF
;
A
#
# COMPACT_ATOMS: atom_id res chain seq x y z
N GLN A 1 15.53 -4.69 -3.91
CA GLN A 1 14.16 -4.78 -3.39
C GLN A 1 14.11 -5.78 -2.23
N GLY A 2 13.41 -5.43 -1.15
CA GLY A 2 13.40 -6.19 0.11
C GLY A 2 12.96 -7.66 -0.01
N GLY A 3 12.13 -8.00 -1.00
CA GLY A 3 11.65 -9.37 -1.21
C GLY A 3 12.70 -10.37 -1.69
N GLN A 4 13.89 -9.92 -2.07
CA GLN A 4 14.99 -10.79 -2.50
C GLN A 4 16.06 -10.98 -1.42
N VAL A 5 15.91 -10.34 -0.28
CA VAL A 5 16.85 -10.52 0.83
C VAL A 5 16.64 -11.89 1.45
N LEU A 6 17.74 -12.63 1.59
CA LEU A 6 17.74 -13.98 2.14
C LEU A 6 18.06 -13.95 3.63
N ASP A 7 17.43 -14.83 4.40
CA ASP A 7 17.79 -15.12 5.78
C ASP A 7 19.12 -15.93 5.86
N SER A 8 19.61 -16.19 7.06
CA SER A 8 20.84 -16.97 7.30
C SER A 8 20.79 -18.41 6.75
N ASN A 9 19.60 -18.93 6.44
CA ASN A 9 19.37 -20.26 5.89
C ASN A 9 19.16 -20.25 4.36
N GLY A 10 19.30 -19.07 3.71
CA GLY A 10 19.10 -18.91 2.29
C GLY A 10 17.63 -18.86 1.84
N ASN A 11 16.67 -18.69 2.78
CA ASN A 11 15.28 -18.49 2.44
C ASN A 11 14.94 -17.01 2.29
N THR A 12 14.00 -16.67 1.40
CA THR A 12 13.51 -15.30 1.29
C THR A 12 12.69 -14.92 2.52
N PHE A 13 12.98 -13.77 3.12
CA PHE A 13 12.14 -13.22 4.19
C PHE A 13 10.71 -12.99 3.74
N TRP A 14 10.55 -12.48 2.52
CA TRP A 14 9.25 -12.13 1.94
C TRP A 14 9.23 -12.49 0.46
N LYS A 15 8.21 -13.27 0.05
CA LYS A 15 8.11 -13.82 -1.32
C LYS A 15 7.53 -12.83 -2.34
N ARG A 16 7.34 -11.56 -1.97
CA ARG A 16 6.75 -10.55 -2.83
C ARG A 16 7.74 -9.41 -3.11
N GLN A 17 7.49 -8.67 -4.19
CA GLN A 17 8.29 -7.52 -4.61
C GLN A 17 7.33 -6.41 -5.04
N ALA A 18 7.18 -5.37 -4.21
CA ALA A 18 6.31 -4.21 -4.44
C ALA A 18 4.92 -4.59 -5.01
N PRO A 19 4.13 -5.46 -4.35
CA PRO A 19 2.84 -5.90 -4.87
C PRO A 19 1.86 -4.74 -4.97
N ILE A 20 1.00 -4.79 -6.00
CA ILE A 20 -0.10 -3.86 -6.17
C ILE A 20 -1.29 -4.37 -5.37
N LEU A 21 -1.87 -3.51 -4.54
CA LEU A 21 -3.02 -3.81 -3.70
C LEU A 21 -4.30 -3.37 -4.43
N PHE A 22 -5.05 -4.33 -4.98
CA PHE A 22 -6.28 -4.09 -5.72
C PHE A 22 -7.11 -5.39 -5.85
N PRO A 23 -8.45 -5.34 -5.75
CA PRO A 23 -9.31 -4.16 -5.53
C PRO A 23 -9.51 -3.81 -4.06
N ILE A 24 -8.79 -4.43 -3.15
CA ILE A 24 -8.80 -4.14 -1.72
C ILE A 24 -7.40 -3.91 -1.18
N VAL A 25 -7.30 -3.12 -0.12
CA VAL A 25 -6.10 -2.97 0.72
C VAL A 25 -6.35 -3.69 2.04
N GLY A 26 -5.34 -4.41 2.54
CA GLY A 26 -5.47 -5.18 3.78
C GLY A 26 -6.44 -6.35 3.66
N GLN A 27 -6.97 -6.77 4.80
CA GLN A 27 -7.85 -7.92 4.93
C GLN A 27 -9.32 -7.52 4.99
N LEU A 28 -10.20 -8.35 4.43
CA LEU A 28 -11.64 -8.25 4.61
C LEU A 28 -12.06 -9.03 5.86
N LYS A 29 -13.05 -8.53 6.57
CA LYS A 29 -13.68 -9.28 7.68
C LYS A 29 -14.25 -10.61 7.16
N ASN A 30 -13.83 -11.72 7.77
CA ASN A 30 -14.14 -13.08 7.32
C ASN A 30 -13.73 -13.39 5.88
N SER A 31 -12.75 -12.65 5.32
CA SER A 31 -12.30 -12.76 3.91
C SER A 31 -13.42 -12.56 2.88
N LYS A 32 -14.52 -11.88 3.24
CA LYS A 32 -15.72 -11.73 2.42
C LYS A 32 -16.22 -10.30 2.37
N LYS A 33 -16.82 -9.94 1.21
CA LYS A 33 -17.56 -8.70 1.01
C LYS A 33 -18.89 -8.97 0.31
N GLU A 34 -19.90 -8.22 0.68
CA GLU A 34 -21.15 -8.17 -0.04
C GLU A 34 -21.09 -7.07 -1.10
N ILE A 35 -21.30 -7.47 -2.36
CA ILE A 35 -21.42 -6.59 -3.52
C ILE A 35 -22.76 -6.91 -4.17
N GLU A 36 -23.66 -5.93 -4.21
CA GLU A 36 -25.00 -6.05 -4.84
C GLU A 36 -25.79 -7.27 -4.34
N GLY A 37 -25.78 -7.49 -3.02
CA GLY A 37 -26.52 -8.57 -2.37
C GLY A 37 -25.88 -9.95 -2.49
N LYS A 38 -24.72 -10.07 -3.10
CA LYS A 38 -23.96 -11.33 -3.20
C LYS A 38 -22.65 -11.25 -2.44
N LYS A 39 -22.25 -12.36 -1.82
CA LYS A 39 -20.98 -12.46 -1.09
C LYS A 39 -19.86 -12.93 -2.01
N TYR A 40 -18.73 -12.22 -1.97
CA TYR A 40 -17.52 -12.52 -2.72
C TYR A 40 -16.36 -12.69 -1.74
N GLU A 41 -15.51 -13.67 -2.01
CA GLU A 41 -14.31 -13.94 -1.23
C GLU A 41 -13.09 -13.33 -1.92
N MET A 42 -12.24 -12.67 -1.12
CA MET A 42 -10.95 -12.17 -1.58
C MET A 42 -9.91 -12.36 -0.48
N SER A 43 -8.71 -12.75 -0.90
CA SER A 43 -7.55 -12.78 -0.01
C SER A 43 -7.08 -11.37 0.34
N GLN A 44 -6.30 -11.26 1.42
CA GLN A 44 -5.63 -10.01 1.80
C GLN A 44 -4.99 -9.33 0.59
N HIS A 45 -5.20 -8.02 0.46
CA HIS A 45 -4.71 -7.16 -0.63
C HIS A 45 -5.29 -7.47 -2.02
N GLY A 46 -6.35 -8.26 -2.10
CA GLY A 46 -7.00 -8.58 -3.36
C GLY A 46 -6.20 -9.53 -4.25
N PHE A 47 -6.46 -9.47 -5.55
CA PHE A 47 -5.93 -10.45 -6.50
C PHE A 47 -4.93 -9.87 -7.53
N ALA A 48 -4.85 -8.56 -7.72
CA ALA A 48 -4.03 -7.99 -8.78
C ALA A 48 -2.56 -8.42 -8.70
N ARG A 49 -2.02 -8.53 -7.49
CA ARG A 49 -0.64 -8.96 -7.22
C ARG A 49 -0.32 -10.40 -7.66
N ASP A 50 -1.33 -11.21 -7.94
CA ASP A 50 -1.19 -12.61 -8.35
C ASP A 50 -1.62 -12.84 -9.82
N MET A 51 -2.00 -11.75 -10.52
CA MET A 51 -2.44 -11.79 -11.91
C MET A 51 -1.30 -11.37 -12.87
N LYS A 52 -1.39 -11.89 -14.10
CA LYS A 52 -0.48 -11.47 -15.17
C LYS A 52 -0.99 -10.16 -15.77
N PHE A 53 -0.13 -9.15 -15.82
CA PHE A 53 -0.38 -7.90 -16.53
C PHE A 53 0.13 -8.02 -17.98
N GLU A 54 -0.57 -7.36 -18.89
CA GLU A 54 -0.15 -7.18 -20.28
C GLU A 54 0.75 -5.92 -20.35
N GLU A 55 1.87 -6.02 -21.06
CA GLU A 55 2.70 -4.86 -21.38
C GLU A 55 2.04 -4.07 -22.52
N ILE A 56 1.65 -2.83 -22.26
CA ILE A 56 0.98 -1.95 -23.24
C ILE A 56 1.99 -1.16 -24.05
N SER A 57 3.00 -0.63 -23.37
CA SER A 57 4.09 0.11 -23.99
C SER A 57 5.35 0.02 -23.13
N LYS A 58 6.48 0.20 -23.81
CA LYS A 58 7.80 0.23 -23.20
C LYS A 58 8.69 1.19 -23.95
N THR A 59 9.30 2.10 -23.22
CA THR A 59 10.37 2.99 -23.71
C THR A 59 11.62 2.80 -22.85
N GLU A 60 12.64 3.59 -23.06
CA GLU A 60 13.84 3.59 -22.21
C GLU A 60 13.52 3.96 -20.75
N ASN A 61 12.60 4.92 -20.55
CA ASN A 61 12.31 5.51 -19.24
C ASN A 61 10.92 5.19 -18.71
N GLU A 62 10.04 4.53 -19.49
CA GLU A 62 8.68 4.21 -19.09
C GLU A 62 8.30 2.78 -19.45
N HIS A 63 7.65 2.10 -18.51
CA HIS A 63 7.01 0.81 -18.73
C HIS A 63 5.56 0.88 -18.26
N HIS A 64 4.63 0.60 -19.17
CA HIS A 64 3.20 0.62 -18.94
C HIS A 64 2.60 -0.78 -19.03
N TYR A 65 1.94 -1.20 -17.96
CA TYR A 65 1.27 -2.48 -17.83
C TYR A 65 -0.21 -2.30 -17.54
N MET A 66 -1.02 -3.26 -17.99
CA MET A 66 -2.47 -3.27 -17.75
C MET A 66 -2.95 -4.64 -17.29
N LEU A 67 -3.81 -4.65 -16.29
CA LEU A 67 -4.65 -5.78 -15.93
C LEU A 67 -6.10 -5.44 -16.28
N LYS A 68 -6.67 -6.19 -17.22
CA LYS A 68 -8.08 -6.07 -17.57
C LYS A 68 -8.91 -7.14 -16.85
N TYR A 69 -10.17 -6.80 -16.52
CA TYR A 69 -11.11 -7.78 -16.02
C TYR A 69 -11.24 -8.99 -16.96
N ASN A 70 -11.50 -10.15 -16.38
CA ASN A 70 -11.74 -11.39 -17.10
C ASN A 70 -12.73 -12.26 -16.30
N GLU A 71 -13.05 -13.45 -16.80
CA GLU A 71 -13.98 -14.37 -16.12
C GLU A 71 -13.51 -14.78 -14.71
N GLU A 72 -12.20 -14.88 -14.47
CA GLU A 72 -11.66 -15.22 -13.16
C GLU A 72 -11.83 -14.05 -12.17
N THR A 73 -11.51 -12.83 -12.60
CA THR A 73 -11.67 -11.65 -11.75
C THR A 73 -13.13 -11.36 -11.43
N LEU A 74 -14.05 -11.58 -12.40
CA LEU A 74 -15.49 -11.37 -12.21
C LEU A 74 -16.11 -12.33 -11.18
N LYS A 75 -15.52 -13.51 -10.95
CA LYS A 75 -15.96 -14.43 -9.88
C LYS A 75 -15.66 -13.90 -8.47
N LYS A 76 -14.64 -13.04 -8.33
CA LYS A 76 -14.18 -12.48 -7.06
C LYS A 76 -14.63 -11.03 -6.86
N TYR A 77 -14.77 -10.29 -7.97
CA TYR A 77 -15.05 -8.86 -8.00
C TYR A 77 -15.90 -8.56 -9.24
N PRO A 78 -17.24 -8.42 -9.10
CA PRO A 78 -18.17 -8.43 -10.21
C PRO A 78 -18.28 -7.07 -10.93
N TYR A 79 -17.15 -6.45 -11.19
CA TYR A 79 -17.03 -5.19 -11.91
C TYR A 79 -16.05 -5.30 -13.06
N LYS A 80 -16.34 -4.62 -14.16
CA LYS A 80 -15.46 -4.52 -15.32
C LYS A 80 -14.55 -3.32 -15.18
N PHE A 81 -13.25 -3.56 -15.16
CA PHE A 81 -12.22 -2.55 -14.97
C PHE A 81 -11.03 -2.76 -15.89
N GLU A 82 -10.24 -1.70 -16.06
CA GLU A 82 -8.86 -1.77 -16.51
C GLU A 82 -7.99 -1.10 -15.43
N LEU A 83 -7.02 -1.84 -14.90
CA LEU A 83 -6.01 -1.34 -13.96
C LEU A 83 -4.70 -1.17 -14.70
N HIS A 84 -4.25 0.05 -14.84
CA HIS A 84 -2.97 0.39 -15.44
C HIS A 84 -1.95 0.69 -14.36
N VAL A 85 -0.72 0.26 -14.61
CA VAL A 85 0.46 0.58 -13.78
C VAL A 85 1.54 1.09 -14.70
N ILE A 86 1.99 2.31 -14.43
CA ILE A 86 3.02 2.97 -15.22
C ILE A 86 4.20 3.25 -14.31
N TYR A 87 5.35 2.75 -14.69
CA TYR A 87 6.64 3.03 -14.06
C TYR A 87 7.42 3.99 -14.95
N GLU A 88 7.80 5.12 -14.40
CA GLU A 88 8.55 6.14 -15.12
C GLU A 88 9.80 6.52 -14.32
N ILE A 89 10.93 6.68 -14.99
CA ILE A 89 12.19 7.12 -14.39
C ILE A 89 12.53 8.52 -14.93
N GLU A 90 12.55 9.48 -14.02
CA GLU A 90 13.00 10.84 -14.27
C GLU A 90 14.26 11.14 -13.44
N LYS A 91 15.43 11.13 -14.08
CA LYS A 91 16.74 11.33 -13.42
C LYS A 91 16.96 10.31 -12.27
N ASP A 92 16.89 10.76 -11.01
CA ASP A 92 17.08 10.00 -9.79
C ASP A 92 15.75 9.59 -9.12
N THR A 93 14.63 9.75 -9.83
CA THR A 93 13.28 9.54 -9.28
C THR A 93 12.54 8.47 -10.07
N LEU A 94 12.03 7.47 -9.37
CA LEU A 94 11.06 6.51 -9.88
C LEU A 94 9.65 7.00 -9.54
N ILE A 95 8.82 7.18 -10.56
CA ILE A 95 7.40 7.51 -10.43
C ILE A 95 6.59 6.25 -10.73
N VAL A 96 5.62 5.96 -9.87
CA VAL A 96 4.67 4.85 -10.05
C VAL A 96 3.26 5.41 -10.10
N THR A 97 2.64 5.33 -11.27
CA THR A 97 1.26 5.78 -11.48
C THR A 97 0.31 4.60 -11.57
N TYR A 98 -0.75 4.66 -10.79
CA TYR A 98 -1.89 3.77 -10.88
C TYR A 98 -3.06 4.49 -11.53
N LYS A 99 -3.70 3.82 -12.50
CA LYS A 99 -4.87 4.36 -13.18
C LYS A 99 -5.92 3.26 -13.30
N VAL A 100 -7.13 3.54 -12.82
CA VAL A 100 -8.26 2.61 -12.90
C VAL A 100 -9.31 3.20 -13.82
N LYS A 101 -9.68 2.47 -14.88
CA LYS A 101 -10.78 2.84 -15.76
C LYS A 101 -11.99 1.99 -15.45
N ASN A 102 -13.12 2.64 -15.29
CA ASN A 102 -14.41 1.96 -15.21
C ASN A 102 -14.95 1.69 -16.63
N VAL A 103 -14.85 0.42 -17.05
CA VAL A 103 -15.41 -0.06 -18.33
C VAL A 103 -16.69 -0.88 -18.14
N ASP A 104 -17.29 -0.79 -16.94
CA ASP A 104 -18.59 -1.38 -16.63
C ASP A 104 -19.75 -0.45 -17.06
N GLU A 105 -20.95 -1.01 -17.10
CA GLU A 105 -22.18 -0.25 -17.37
C GLU A 105 -22.71 0.51 -16.14
N LYS A 106 -22.11 0.34 -14.97
CA LYS A 106 -22.47 0.92 -13.67
C LYS A 106 -21.26 1.48 -12.95
N SER A 107 -21.49 2.18 -11.84
CA SER A 107 -20.38 2.58 -10.94
C SER A 107 -19.69 1.36 -10.37
N ILE A 108 -18.36 1.42 -10.26
CA ILE A 108 -17.54 0.41 -9.57
C ILE A 108 -16.98 0.98 -8.27
N TYR A 109 -16.60 0.10 -7.35
CA TYR A 109 -16.02 0.46 -6.07
C TYR A 109 -14.73 -0.33 -5.88
N PHE A 110 -13.65 0.31 -5.42
CA PHE A 110 -12.37 -0.37 -5.22
C PHE A 110 -11.50 0.30 -4.16
N GLY A 111 -10.56 -0.47 -3.65
CA GLY A 111 -9.41 -0.03 -2.91
C GLY A 111 -8.14 -0.16 -3.73
N LEU A 112 -7.16 0.69 -3.46
CA LEU A 112 -5.92 0.74 -4.20
C LEU A 112 -4.76 1.13 -3.28
N GLY A 113 -3.59 0.52 -3.48
CA GLY A 113 -2.38 0.88 -2.77
C GLY A 113 -1.14 0.26 -3.36
N GLY A 114 0.01 0.80 -2.95
CA GLY A 114 1.34 0.28 -3.24
C GLY A 114 1.97 -0.37 -2.01
N HIS A 115 2.92 -1.27 -2.25
CA HIS A 115 3.64 -1.97 -1.19
C HIS A 115 5.13 -2.12 -1.53
N PRO A 116 5.82 -1.01 -1.91
CA PRO A 116 7.24 -1.06 -2.20
C PRO A 116 8.06 -1.30 -0.93
N ALA A 117 9.17 -2.02 -1.08
CA ALA A 117 10.08 -2.34 0.00
C ALA A 117 11.50 -1.85 -0.30
N PHE A 118 12.19 -1.35 0.71
CA PHE A 118 13.50 -0.75 0.62
C PHE A 118 14.48 -1.44 1.56
N ASN A 119 15.70 -1.72 1.07
CA ASN A 119 16.75 -2.30 1.91
C ASN A 119 17.06 -1.33 3.06
N CYS A 120 16.91 -1.84 4.28
CA CYS A 120 17.11 -1.09 5.50
C CYS A 120 17.32 -2.07 6.66
N ASP A 121 18.54 -2.25 7.10
CA ASP A 121 18.81 -3.02 8.31
C ASP A 121 18.61 -2.13 9.53
N TYR A 122 17.38 -2.10 10.01
CA TYR A 122 16.97 -1.28 11.15
C TYR A 122 17.11 -1.97 12.51
N SER A 123 17.62 -3.19 12.54
CA SER A 123 17.76 -3.98 13.78
C SER A 123 18.62 -3.29 14.85
N ASN A 124 19.58 -2.48 14.42
CA ASN A 124 20.47 -1.69 15.28
C ASN A 124 19.87 -0.35 15.76
N GLY A 125 18.61 -0.01 15.33
CA GLY A 125 17.95 1.23 15.70
C GLY A 125 18.52 2.50 15.10
N GLU A 126 19.28 2.41 14.01
CA GLU A 126 19.95 3.58 13.40
C GLU A 126 19.13 4.27 12.31
N TYR A 127 17.99 3.70 11.93
CA TYR A 127 17.15 4.25 10.86
C TYR A 127 15.88 4.89 11.39
N GLU A 128 15.43 5.91 10.67
CA GLU A 128 14.21 6.63 10.96
C GLU A 128 13.44 6.97 9.68
N ILE A 129 12.13 7.16 9.84
CA ILE A 129 11.24 7.79 8.87
C ILE A 129 10.96 9.19 9.38
N ALA A 130 11.45 10.21 8.68
CA ALA A 130 11.25 11.62 9.01
C ALA A 130 10.14 12.23 8.13
N PHE A 131 9.19 12.90 8.74
CA PHE A 131 8.09 13.58 8.05
C PHE A 131 8.51 14.99 7.61
N SER A 132 7.98 15.46 6.47
CA SER A 132 8.34 16.77 5.89
C SER A 132 7.67 17.95 6.59
N GLU A 133 6.53 17.71 7.23
CA GLU A 133 5.76 18.73 7.98
C GLU A 133 5.62 18.29 9.44
N ASN A 134 5.21 19.23 10.32
CA ASN A 134 4.95 18.89 11.71
C ASN A 134 3.62 18.15 11.86
N GLU A 135 3.67 16.92 12.35
CA GLU A 135 2.55 15.99 12.47
C GLU A 135 1.91 16.08 13.87
N ASP A 136 1.00 17.02 14.07
CA ASP A 136 0.29 17.23 15.34
C ASP A 136 -1.10 16.56 15.39
N GLU A 137 -1.63 16.10 14.24
CA GLU A 137 -2.94 15.45 14.12
C GLU A 137 -2.88 14.00 13.62
N ILE A 138 -1.68 13.46 13.46
CA ILE A 138 -1.49 12.09 12.97
C ILE A 138 -2.14 11.07 13.91
N GLU A 139 -2.87 10.13 13.34
CA GLU A 139 -3.47 9.03 14.08
C GLU A 139 -2.87 7.70 13.63
N PHE A 140 -2.55 6.84 14.61
CA PHE A 140 -2.06 5.48 14.38
C PHE A 140 -3.22 4.49 14.53
N LEU A 141 -3.51 3.74 13.47
CA LEU A 141 -4.58 2.76 13.48
C LEU A 141 -4.08 1.45 14.08
N LYS A 142 -4.83 0.92 15.04
CA LYS A 142 -4.54 -0.37 15.68
C LYS A 142 -5.03 -1.51 14.81
N LEU A 143 -4.19 -2.52 14.64
CA LEU A 143 -4.57 -3.78 13.99
C LEU A 143 -4.91 -4.84 15.06
N LYS A 144 -5.97 -5.60 14.78
CA LYS A 144 -6.36 -6.78 15.54
C LYS A 144 -6.78 -7.87 14.55
N ASP A 145 -6.03 -8.96 14.54
CA ASP A 145 -6.25 -10.08 13.62
C ASP A 145 -6.30 -9.66 12.14
N GLY A 146 -5.47 -8.66 11.74
CA GLY A 146 -5.39 -8.12 10.39
C GLY A 146 -6.51 -7.15 10.00
N LEU A 147 -7.41 -6.80 10.92
CA LEU A 147 -8.49 -5.83 10.76
C LEU A 147 -8.18 -4.56 11.56
N ILE A 148 -8.75 -3.42 11.13
CA ILE A 148 -8.65 -2.18 11.89
C ILE A 148 -9.53 -2.30 13.15
N ASP A 149 -8.93 -2.10 14.32
CA ASP A 149 -9.63 -2.07 15.60
C ASP A 149 -10.48 -0.79 15.74
N THR A 150 -11.39 -0.77 16.68
CA THR A 150 -12.12 0.42 17.12
C THR A 150 -11.28 1.32 18.02
N GLU A 151 -10.24 0.76 18.65
CA GLU A 151 -9.24 1.50 19.41
C GLU A 151 -8.14 2.03 18.50
N ILE A 152 -7.55 3.17 18.86
CA ILE A 152 -6.35 3.70 18.23
C ILE A 152 -5.10 3.04 18.82
N ALA A 153 -4.02 2.98 18.04
CA ALA A 153 -2.72 2.57 18.52
C ALA A 153 -2.01 3.71 19.24
N ASP A 154 -0.99 3.37 20.04
CA ASP A 154 -0.14 4.37 20.67
C ASP A 154 0.59 5.21 19.60
N ASN A 155 0.74 6.49 19.88
CA ASN A 155 1.54 7.36 19.04
C ASN A 155 3.02 7.07 19.29
N ILE A 156 3.72 6.66 18.23
CA ILE A 156 5.16 6.34 18.26
C ILE A 156 6.03 7.41 17.60
N LEU A 157 5.43 8.57 17.30
CA LEU A 157 6.16 9.70 16.71
C LEU A 157 6.98 10.41 17.80
N GLU A 158 8.27 10.58 17.56
CA GLU A 158 9.21 11.30 18.40
C GLU A 158 9.91 12.38 17.53
N ASP A 159 9.83 13.65 17.88
CA ASP A 159 10.44 14.75 17.14
C ASP A 159 10.12 14.74 15.63
N ASN A 160 8.86 14.50 15.30
CA ASN A 160 8.37 14.40 13.91
C ASN A 160 8.98 13.24 13.09
N LYS A 161 9.38 12.16 13.76
CA LYS A 161 10.05 11.00 13.20
C LYS A 161 9.53 9.71 13.83
N ILE A 162 9.61 8.63 13.07
CA ILE A 162 9.44 7.27 13.57
C ILE A 162 10.81 6.59 13.54
N TYR A 163 11.39 6.31 14.72
CA TYR A 163 12.62 5.55 14.84
C TYR A 163 12.32 4.07 14.65
N LEU A 164 12.94 3.47 13.63
CA LEU A 164 12.77 2.04 13.34
C LEU A 164 13.60 1.22 14.32
N LYS A 165 12.93 0.41 15.12
CA LYS A 165 13.50 -0.47 16.15
C LYS A 165 13.14 -1.92 15.84
N GLU A 166 13.86 -2.88 16.39
CA GLU A 166 13.58 -4.32 16.17
C GLU A 166 12.13 -4.71 16.43
N ASN A 167 11.48 -4.06 17.41
CA ASN A 167 10.10 -4.32 17.83
C ASN A 167 9.05 -3.41 17.15
N THR A 168 9.43 -2.54 16.23
CA THR A 168 8.49 -1.59 15.59
C THR A 168 7.31 -2.29 14.92
N PHE A 169 7.54 -3.47 14.35
CA PHE A 169 6.53 -4.24 13.62
C PHE A 169 6.05 -5.50 14.35
N ASP A 170 6.26 -5.61 15.66
CA ASP A 170 5.80 -6.78 16.45
C ASP A 170 4.27 -6.93 16.48
N ASN A 171 3.54 -5.83 16.31
CA ASN A 171 2.09 -5.77 16.20
C ASN A 171 1.58 -5.58 14.76
N ASP A 172 2.34 -6.08 13.73
CA ASP A 172 2.04 -5.91 12.31
C ASP A 172 2.37 -4.49 11.79
N ALA A 173 1.69 -4.02 10.76
CA ALA A 173 1.96 -2.74 10.12
C ALA A 173 1.63 -1.54 11.01
N VAL A 174 2.46 -0.51 10.96
CA VAL A 174 2.20 0.82 11.51
C VAL A 174 1.41 1.60 10.47
N ILE A 175 0.11 1.77 10.68
CA ILE A 175 -0.80 2.44 9.73
C ILE A 175 -1.16 3.82 10.26
N MET A 176 -0.99 4.83 9.43
CA MET A 176 -1.18 6.23 9.79
C MET A 176 -2.23 6.89 8.89
N LYS A 177 -3.03 7.79 9.47
CA LYS A 177 -3.95 8.69 8.77
C LYS A 177 -3.86 10.11 9.33
N ASN A 178 -4.56 11.06 8.71
CA ASN A 178 -4.52 12.48 9.08
C ASN A 178 -3.10 13.06 9.04
N ILE A 179 -2.32 12.61 8.05
CA ILE A 179 -0.93 13.00 7.84
C ILE A 179 -0.92 14.35 7.09
N LYS A 180 -0.23 15.35 7.62
CA LYS A 180 -0.04 16.66 6.96
C LYS A 180 1.04 16.60 5.88
N SER A 181 2.09 15.83 6.14
CA SER A 181 3.17 15.62 5.19
C SER A 181 2.69 14.92 3.93
N ASN A 182 3.21 15.37 2.80
CA ASN A 182 3.07 14.64 1.54
C ASN A 182 4.31 13.77 1.25
N LYS A 183 5.35 13.90 2.06
CA LYS A 183 6.64 13.24 1.88
C LYS A 183 7.19 12.72 3.19
N VAL A 184 7.92 11.62 3.09
CA VAL A 184 8.77 11.11 4.17
C VAL A 184 10.17 10.82 3.64
N VAL A 185 11.15 10.85 4.52
CA VAL A 185 12.55 10.51 4.23
C VAL A 185 12.93 9.29 5.05
N LEU A 186 13.39 8.22 4.39
CA LEU A 186 14.10 7.13 5.03
C LEU A 186 15.58 7.52 5.13
N GLN A 187 16.13 7.56 6.33
CA GLN A 187 17.52 7.94 6.55
C GLN A 187 18.15 7.20 7.74
N ASN A 188 19.50 7.14 7.75
CA ASN A 188 20.25 6.71 8.91
C ASN A 188 20.57 7.95 9.76
N HIS A 189 20.01 8.04 10.96
CA HIS A 189 20.14 9.21 11.81
C HIS A 189 21.50 9.34 12.51
N LYS A 190 22.30 8.26 12.58
CA LYS A 190 23.66 8.28 13.13
C LYS A 190 24.66 8.89 12.17
N THR A 191 24.49 8.60 10.88
CA THR A 191 25.40 9.08 9.83
C THR A 191 24.83 10.27 9.05
N ASN A 192 23.57 10.66 9.30
CA ASN A 192 22.80 11.64 8.53
C ASN A 192 22.70 11.28 7.03
N LYS A 193 22.85 9.99 6.70
CA LYS A 193 22.75 9.54 5.32
C LYS A 193 21.30 9.33 4.95
N LYS A 194 20.80 10.16 4.02
CA LYS A 194 19.52 9.97 3.35
C LYS A 194 19.61 8.74 2.44
N ILE A 195 18.64 7.85 2.52
CA ILE A 195 18.51 6.66 1.68
C ILE A 195 17.59 6.98 0.50
N LEU A 196 16.41 7.54 0.80
CA LEU A 196 15.43 7.96 -0.20
C LEU A 196 14.46 8.99 0.39
N GLU A 197 13.79 9.71 -0.51
CA GLU A 197 12.59 10.50 -0.23
C GLU A 197 11.40 9.82 -0.92
N PHE A 198 10.31 9.66 -0.19
CA PHE A 198 9.09 9.04 -0.67
C PHE A 198 7.96 10.06 -0.67
N ASP A 199 7.44 10.40 -1.86
CA ASP A 199 6.30 11.29 -2.04
C ASP A 199 5.04 10.46 -2.22
N PHE A 200 4.05 10.66 -1.35
CA PHE A 200 2.76 9.98 -1.37
C PHE A 200 1.57 10.94 -1.48
N THR A 201 1.80 12.09 -2.10
CA THR A 201 0.77 13.11 -2.33
C THR A 201 -0.51 12.50 -2.88
N GLY A 202 -1.64 12.79 -2.23
CA GLY A 202 -2.96 12.28 -2.63
C GLY A 202 -3.32 10.90 -2.10
N PHE A 203 -2.49 10.31 -1.23
CA PHE A 203 -2.83 9.11 -0.48
C PHE A 203 -3.21 9.46 0.95
N PRO A 204 -4.44 9.12 1.40
CA PRO A 204 -4.91 9.46 2.75
C PRO A 204 -4.28 8.63 3.87
N TYR A 205 -3.60 7.53 3.52
CA TYR A 205 -2.92 6.64 4.45
C TYR A 205 -1.50 6.37 4.02
N LEU A 206 -0.62 6.27 5.00
CA LEU A 206 0.73 5.72 4.86
C LEU A 206 0.88 4.56 5.84
N ALA A 207 1.37 3.42 5.36
CA ALA A 207 1.72 2.31 6.23
C ALA A 207 3.21 1.99 6.13
N LEU A 208 3.79 1.60 7.27
CA LEU A 208 5.13 1.03 7.36
C LEU A 208 5.01 -0.41 7.78
N TRP A 209 5.79 -1.28 7.17
CA TRP A 209 5.81 -2.68 7.52
C TRP A 209 7.16 -3.34 7.25
N SER A 210 7.49 -4.31 8.04
CA SER A 210 8.55 -5.26 7.76
C SER A 210 8.23 -6.61 8.38
N LYS A 211 8.83 -7.65 7.84
CA LYS A 211 8.82 -8.94 8.51
C LYS A 211 9.88 -8.95 9.61
N LYS A 212 9.56 -9.45 10.78
CA LYS A 212 10.49 -9.51 11.92
C LYS A 212 11.85 -10.10 11.52
N GLY A 213 12.91 -9.38 11.85
CA GLY A 213 14.29 -9.75 11.54
C GLY A 213 14.71 -9.56 10.08
N ALA A 214 13.85 -9.00 9.24
CA ALA A 214 14.18 -8.74 7.84
C ALA A 214 14.88 -7.39 7.68
N PRO A 215 15.96 -7.28 6.89
CA PRO A 215 16.69 -6.04 6.67
C PRO A 215 16.06 -5.18 5.56
N PHE A 216 14.77 -4.94 5.66
CA PHE A 216 14.04 -4.03 4.78
C PHE A 216 12.90 -3.33 5.53
N VAL A 217 12.39 -2.25 4.97
CA VAL A 217 11.15 -1.60 5.39
C VAL A 217 10.27 -1.34 4.17
N CYS A 218 8.97 -1.61 4.29
CA CYS A 218 7.97 -1.17 3.32
C CYS A 218 7.48 0.22 3.70
N ILE A 219 7.31 1.10 2.71
CA ILE A 219 6.66 2.41 2.83
C ILE A 219 5.50 2.40 1.85
N GLU A 220 4.29 2.31 2.37
CA GLU A 220 3.12 1.87 1.62
C GLU A 220 2.07 2.98 1.52
N PRO A 221 1.90 3.61 0.34
CA PRO A 221 0.86 4.61 0.13
C PRO A 221 -0.48 3.90 -0.17
N TRP A 222 -1.53 4.18 0.62
CA TRP A 222 -2.83 3.54 0.49
C TRP A 222 -3.97 4.53 0.31
N GLN A 223 -4.93 4.18 -0.56
CA GLN A 223 -6.18 4.94 -0.74
C GLN A 223 -7.24 4.55 0.29
N ASN A 224 -7.16 3.33 0.86
CA ASN A 224 -8.01 2.85 1.95
C ASN A 224 -7.26 1.75 2.74
N THR A 225 -7.92 1.19 3.76
CA THR A 225 -7.29 0.24 4.70
C THR A 225 -7.93 -1.15 4.65
N ALA A 226 -7.51 -2.06 5.55
CA ALA A 226 -8.25 -3.27 5.87
C ALA A 226 -9.68 -2.95 6.36
N ASP A 227 -10.56 -3.94 6.43
CA ASP A 227 -11.85 -3.75 7.08
C ASP A 227 -11.68 -3.45 8.55
N ARG A 228 -12.64 -2.72 9.11
CA ARG A 228 -12.78 -2.59 10.57
C ARG A 228 -13.41 -3.84 11.18
N ILE A 229 -13.10 -4.11 12.43
CA ILE A 229 -13.70 -5.25 13.17
C ILE A 229 -15.22 -5.15 13.27
N ASP A 230 -15.77 -3.93 13.24
CA ASP A 230 -17.21 -3.62 13.28
C ASP A 230 -17.83 -3.43 11.88
N SER A 231 -17.09 -3.72 10.80
CA SER A 231 -17.56 -3.57 9.41
C SER A 231 -18.86 -4.34 9.14
N THR A 232 -19.79 -3.70 8.44
CA THR A 232 -21.03 -4.31 7.91
C THR A 232 -20.75 -5.34 6.82
N GLN A 233 -19.56 -5.35 6.26
CA GLN A 233 -19.13 -6.14 5.10
C GLN A 233 -19.81 -5.72 3.78
N ILE A 234 -20.62 -4.67 3.72
CA ILE A 234 -21.13 -4.10 2.49
C ILE A 234 -20.00 -3.30 1.82
N TYR A 235 -19.61 -3.71 0.62
CA TYR A 235 -18.37 -3.20 0.01
C TYR A 235 -18.40 -1.70 -0.28
N LYS A 236 -19.52 -1.19 -0.79
CA LYS A 236 -19.70 0.24 -1.10
C LYS A 236 -19.70 1.15 0.13
N ASP A 237 -19.93 0.59 1.33
CA ASP A 237 -20.01 1.34 2.59
C ASP A 237 -18.67 1.33 3.35
N LYS A 238 -17.64 0.70 2.78
CA LYS A 238 -16.30 0.69 3.35
C LYS A 238 -15.74 2.11 3.42
N GLU A 239 -15.12 2.45 4.55
CA GLU A 239 -14.44 3.74 4.75
C GLU A 239 -13.42 4.00 3.64
N ASN A 240 -13.46 5.22 3.07
CA ASN A 240 -12.59 5.67 1.97
C ASN A 240 -12.59 4.76 0.73
N ILE A 241 -13.66 3.98 0.50
CA ILE A 241 -13.79 3.25 -0.75
C ILE A 241 -13.89 4.22 -1.93
N ILE A 242 -13.13 3.98 -2.97
CA ILE A 242 -13.21 4.79 -4.19
C ILE A 242 -14.43 4.34 -4.98
N LYS A 243 -15.38 5.26 -5.21
CA LYS A 243 -16.49 5.10 -6.15
C LYS A 243 -16.10 5.72 -7.47
N LEU A 244 -16.18 4.97 -8.55
CA LEU A 244 -15.85 5.44 -9.89
C LEU A 244 -17.05 5.25 -10.81
N GLU A 245 -17.58 6.34 -11.31
CA GLU A 245 -18.74 6.34 -12.21
C GLU A 245 -18.39 5.70 -13.57
N LYS A 246 -19.42 5.22 -14.29
CA LYS A 246 -19.29 4.65 -15.62
C LYS A 246 -18.47 5.56 -16.54
N ASN A 247 -17.54 4.97 -17.30
CA ASN A 247 -16.67 5.67 -18.25
C ASN A 247 -15.76 6.74 -17.63
N LYS A 248 -15.56 6.72 -16.32
CA LYS A 248 -14.61 7.59 -15.63
C LYS A 248 -13.30 6.86 -15.36
N GLU A 249 -12.28 7.65 -15.07
CA GLU A 249 -10.95 7.20 -14.71
C GLU A 249 -10.55 7.81 -13.38
N PHE A 250 -9.88 7.02 -12.56
CA PHE A 250 -9.21 7.44 -11.33
C PHE A 250 -7.70 7.30 -11.51
N GLU A 251 -6.94 8.27 -11.07
CA GLU A 251 -5.48 8.24 -11.12
C GLU A 251 -4.89 8.67 -9.79
N CYS A 252 -3.86 7.98 -9.35
CA CYS A 252 -2.97 8.41 -8.25
C CYS A 252 -1.55 7.95 -8.53
N LYS A 253 -0.58 8.64 -7.93
CA LYS A 253 0.84 8.31 -8.10
C LYS A 253 1.64 8.60 -6.85
N TYR A 254 2.69 7.84 -6.65
CA TYR A 254 3.74 8.11 -5.69
C TYR A 254 5.10 8.14 -6.37
N SER A 255 6.08 8.76 -5.74
CA SER A 255 7.43 8.78 -6.28
C SER A 255 8.49 8.49 -5.22
N ILE A 256 9.63 7.98 -5.68
CA ILE A 256 10.77 7.58 -4.87
C ILE A 256 12.00 8.25 -5.46
N LYS A 257 12.59 9.16 -4.70
CA LYS A 257 13.84 9.82 -5.07
C LYS A 257 14.99 9.24 -4.27
N PHE A 258 16.03 8.78 -4.97
CA PHE A 258 17.22 8.15 -4.39
C PHE A 258 18.39 9.11 -4.19
#